data_f110bbb55cc6151850af2ec5d6c9fd32
#
_entry.id   f110bbb55cc6151850af2ec5d6c9fd32
#
_cell.length_a   1.000
_cell.length_b   1.000
_cell.length_c   1.000
_cell.angle_alpha   90.00
_cell.angle_beta   90.00
_cell.angle_gamma   90.00
#
_symmetry.space_group_name_H-M   'P 1'
#
loop_
_entity.id
_entity.type
_entity.pdbx_description
1 polymer ?
#
loop_
_entity_poly.entity_id
_entity_poly.type
_entity_poly.pdbx_seq_one_letter_code
_entity_poly.pdbx_strand_id
1 'polypeptide(L)'
;MDLGINEISLGDTIGKATADEVRYDNKRIKPESNTRIILLNKPNGYITTVKDPLKRKTVMDLIDNNKRLFPVGRLDKDTTGLLLLTNDGELANRLMHPRNQIQRIYKVEIDKKFRAWEIKRMANKVYIGQKEWGKAEVVEQKQVKGRVTVLLRLYQGQKREVRRLMYRMKRKLFSLERIQFGPIALGKISRGRWRDLNA
;
A
#
# COMPACT_ATOMS: atom_id res chain seq x y z
N MET A 1 -33.36 -10.64 -12.13
CA MET A 1 -32.68 -11.81 -11.59
C MET A 1 -32.38 -11.49 -10.14
N ASP A 2 -33.18 -12.11 -9.30
CA ASP A 2 -33.19 -11.86 -7.85
C ASP A 2 -31.98 -12.53 -7.22
N LEU A 3 -31.10 -11.74 -6.63
CA LEU A 3 -29.99 -12.26 -5.84
C LEU A 3 -30.55 -12.60 -4.46
N GLY A 4 -31.02 -13.85 -4.32
CA GLY A 4 -31.53 -14.38 -3.07
C GLY A 4 -30.51 -14.26 -1.94
N ILE A 5 -30.58 -13.17 -1.20
CA ILE A 5 -29.95 -13.04 0.12
C ILE A 5 -30.96 -13.65 1.10
N ASN A 6 -30.86 -14.95 1.31
CA ASN A 6 -31.66 -15.62 2.29
C ASN A 6 -30.92 -15.75 3.61
N GLU A 7 -31.53 -15.09 4.59
CA GLU A 7 -31.54 -15.34 6.03
C GLU A 7 -30.19 -15.28 6.77
N ILE A 8 -29.95 -14.09 7.27
CA ILE A 8 -29.15 -13.94 8.50
C ILE A 8 -30.11 -14.20 9.65
N SER A 9 -30.08 -15.38 10.23
CA SER A 9 -30.76 -15.67 11.48
C SER A 9 -29.97 -15.06 12.63
N LEU A 10 -30.41 -13.94 13.14
CA LEU A 10 -29.96 -13.36 14.41
C LEU A 10 -30.61 -14.16 15.54
N GLY A 11 -29.86 -15.01 16.19
CA GLY A 11 -30.28 -15.67 17.42
C GLY A 11 -30.27 -14.68 18.58
N ASP A 12 -31.45 -14.42 19.15
CA ASP A 12 -31.65 -13.65 20.36
C ASP A 12 -31.00 -14.35 21.55
N THR A 13 -29.83 -13.88 21.97
CA THR A 13 -29.43 -13.96 23.40
C THR A 13 -28.27 -13.00 23.66
N ILE A 14 -28.50 -12.04 24.54
CA ILE A 14 -27.47 -11.19 25.17
C ILE A 14 -26.62 -12.10 26.05
N GLY A 15 -25.45 -12.50 25.57
CA GLY A 15 -24.50 -13.28 26.35
C GLY A 15 -23.49 -13.96 25.45
N LYS A 16 -22.27 -13.41 25.35
CA LYS A 16 -21.09 -13.90 24.61
C LYS A 16 -21.38 -14.20 23.12
N ALA A 17 -20.87 -13.34 22.24
CA ALA A 17 -20.91 -13.57 20.80
C ALA A 17 -20.34 -14.96 20.47
N THR A 18 -21.22 -15.93 20.30
CA THR A 18 -20.92 -17.16 19.59
C THR A 18 -20.74 -16.79 18.13
N ALA A 19 -19.65 -17.22 17.54
CA ALA A 19 -19.31 -16.94 16.15
C ALA A 19 -20.52 -17.22 15.26
N ASP A 20 -21.06 -16.20 14.57
CA ASP A 20 -22.19 -16.32 13.67
C ASP A 20 -21.85 -17.35 12.59
N GLU A 21 -22.75 -18.33 12.42
CA GLU A 21 -22.59 -19.35 11.40
C GLU A 21 -23.04 -18.80 10.07
N VAL A 22 -22.11 -18.42 9.21
CA VAL A 22 -22.40 -17.97 7.85
C VAL A 22 -22.50 -19.18 6.93
N ARG A 23 -23.63 -19.32 6.22
CA ARG A 23 -23.85 -20.36 5.20
C ARG A 23 -24.00 -19.72 3.82
N TYR A 24 -23.41 -20.35 2.81
CA TYR A 24 -23.62 -20.05 1.40
C TYR A 24 -23.94 -21.36 0.68
N ASP A 25 -25.03 -21.42 -0.05
CA ASP A 25 -25.51 -22.64 -0.71
C ASP A 25 -25.62 -23.81 0.26
N ASN A 26 -26.24 -23.62 1.44
CA ASN A 26 -26.32 -24.57 2.54
C ASN A 26 -25.00 -25.14 3.05
N LYS A 27 -23.86 -24.64 2.60
CA LYS A 27 -22.54 -25.01 3.08
C LYS A 27 -22.03 -23.98 4.11
N ARG A 28 -21.65 -24.47 5.29
CA ARG A 28 -21.05 -23.64 6.33
C ARG A 28 -19.73 -23.05 5.84
N ILE A 29 -19.66 -21.72 5.81
CA ILE A 29 -18.40 -21.00 5.57
C ILE A 29 -17.67 -20.86 6.91
N LYS A 30 -16.52 -21.50 7.03
CA LYS A 30 -15.62 -21.26 8.18
C LYS A 30 -14.74 -20.07 7.86
N PRO A 31 -14.65 -19.05 8.73
CA PRO A 31 -13.64 -18.01 8.58
C PRO A 31 -12.25 -18.65 8.49
N GLU A 32 -11.42 -18.14 7.62
CA GLU A 32 -10.04 -18.64 7.54
C GLU A 32 -9.30 -18.26 8.83
N SER A 33 -8.96 -19.27 9.65
CA SER A 33 -8.48 -19.07 11.03
C SER A 33 -7.06 -18.52 11.13
N ASN A 34 -6.29 -18.50 10.02
CA ASN A 34 -4.90 -18.09 10.02
C ASN A 34 -4.70 -16.83 9.17
N THR A 35 -4.51 -15.69 9.84
CA THR A 35 -4.08 -14.46 9.17
C THR A 35 -2.73 -14.68 8.52
N ARG A 36 -2.67 -14.42 7.21
CA ARG A 36 -1.43 -14.44 6.44
C ARG A 36 -1.08 -13.04 5.96
N ILE A 37 0.15 -12.66 6.13
CA ILE A 37 0.67 -11.38 5.65
C ILE A 37 1.91 -11.65 4.81
N ILE A 38 1.93 -11.16 3.59
CA ILE A 38 3.07 -11.24 2.68
C ILE A 38 3.66 -9.86 2.48
N LEU A 39 4.98 -9.76 2.52
CA LEU A 39 5.74 -8.63 2.04
C LEU A 39 6.27 -8.95 0.65
N LEU A 40 5.80 -8.23 -0.36
CA LEU A 40 6.28 -8.30 -1.74
C LEU A 40 7.18 -7.10 -2.04
N ASN A 41 8.36 -7.33 -2.63
CA ASN A 41 9.10 -6.27 -3.30
C ASN A 41 8.56 -6.11 -4.73
N LYS A 42 7.54 -5.27 -4.88
CA LYS A 42 6.87 -5.05 -6.16
C LYS A 42 7.84 -4.51 -7.22
N PRO A 43 8.02 -5.18 -8.36
CA PRO A 43 8.81 -4.66 -9.47
C PRO A 43 8.04 -3.61 -10.27
N ASN A 44 8.74 -2.90 -11.15
CA ASN A 44 8.13 -2.02 -12.14
C ASN A 44 7.29 -2.82 -13.15
N GLY A 45 6.27 -2.20 -13.71
CA GLY A 45 5.45 -2.79 -14.77
C GLY A 45 4.21 -3.58 -14.31
N TYR A 46 4.13 -3.91 -13.02
CA TYR A 46 3.00 -4.64 -12.44
C TYR A 46 1.98 -3.69 -11.81
N ILE A 47 0.70 -3.93 -12.05
CA ILE A 47 -0.38 -3.16 -11.42
C ILE A 47 -0.82 -3.81 -10.10
N THR A 48 -1.20 -2.97 -9.15
CA THR A 48 -1.67 -3.42 -7.83
C THR A 48 -3.18 -3.64 -7.87
N THR A 49 -3.59 -4.84 -8.26
CA THR A 49 -4.98 -5.29 -8.28
C THR A 49 -5.03 -6.81 -8.17
N VAL A 50 -6.14 -7.34 -7.67
CA VAL A 50 -6.41 -8.78 -7.62
C VAL A 50 -6.82 -9.31 -9.00
N LYS A 51 -7.57 -8.52 -9.77
CA LYS A 51 -8.04 -8.88 -11.12
C LYS A 51 -7.94 -7.67 -12.04
N ASP A 52 -7.50 -7.88 -13.26
CA ASP A 52 -7.44 -6.84 -14.28
C ASP A 52 -8.23 -7.25 -15.53
N PRO A 53 -9.27 -6.50 -15.93
CA PRO A 53 -10.06 -6.81 -17.12
C PRO A 53 -9.25 -6.77 -18.42
N LEU A 54 -8.17 -5.99 -18.45
CA LEU A 54 -7.29 -5.83 -19.61
C LEU A 54 -6.14 -6.86 -19.65
N LYS A 55 -6.15 -7.85 -18.74
CA LYS A 55 -5.13 -8.91 -18.65
C LYS A 55 -3.68 -8.41 -18.58
N ARG A 56 -3.46 -7.21 -17.99
CA ARG A 56 -2.12 -6.69 -17.74
C ARG A 56 -1.49 -7.42 -16.56
N LYS A 57 -0.17 -7.45 -16.50
CA LYS A 57 0.56 -8.06 -15.37
C LYS A 57 0.16 -7.42 -14.04
N THR A 58 -0.28 -8.24 -13.10
CA THR A 58 -0.71 -7.84 -11.76
C THR A 58 0.27 -8.32 -10.69
N VAL A 59 0.21 -7.75 -9.51
CA VAL A 59 1.01 -8.22 -8.36
C VAL A 59 0.67 -9.65 -7.96
N MET A 60 -0.52 -10.14 -8.32
CA MET A 60 -0.93 -11.52 -8.03
C MET A 60 -0.17 -12.54 -8.89
N ASP A 61 0.30 -12.17 -10.07
CA ASP A 61 1.10 -13.05 -10.95
C ASP A 61 2.50 -13.34 -10.39
N LEU A 62 2.91 -12.61 -9.34
CA LEU A 62 4.21 -12.79 -8.67
C LEU A 62 4.13 -13.67 -7.43
N ILE A 63 2.93 -14.02 -7.00
CA ILE A 63 2.70 -14.71 -5.74
C ILE A 63 2.14 -16.08 -6.06
N ASP A 64 2.87 -17.12 -5.69
CA ASP A 64 2.37 -18.48 -5.68
C ASP A 64 1.34 -18.60 -4.54
N ASN A 65 0.05 -18.69 -4.91
CA ASN A 65 -1.01 -18.41 -3.96
C ASN A 65 -2.15 -19.42 -4.04
N ASN A 66 -2.17 -20.34 -3.09
CA ASN A 66 -3.30 -21.24 -2.86
C ASN A 66 -4.38 -20.61 -1.94
N LYS A 67 -4.18 -19.36 -1.49
CA LYS A 67 -5.09 -18.67 -0.57
C LYS A 67 -5.47 -17.29 -1.12
N ARG A 68 -6.70 -16.85 -0.87
CA ARG A 68 -7.20 -15.55 -1.29
C ARG A 68 -6.44 -14.43 -0.56
N LEU A 69 -5.50 -13.77 -1.24
CA LEU A 69 -4.79 -12.59 -0.75
C LEU A 69 -5.23 -11.35 -1.52
N PHE A 70 -5.17 -10.20 -0.86
CA PHE A 70 -5.39 -8.90 -1.49
C PHE A 70 -4.37 -7.86 -0.99
N PRO A 71 -4.00 -6.88 -1.82
CA PRO A 71 -2.99 -5.90 -1.46
C PRO A 71 -3.51 -4.90 -0.42
N VAL A 72 -2.65 -4.55 0.55
CA VAL A 72 -2.86 -3.49 1.53
C VAL A 72 -2.44 -2.16 0.92
N GLY A 73 -3.41 -1.45 0.37
CA GLY A 73 -3.18 -0.25 -0.41
C GLY A 73 -2.62 -0.56 -1.79
N ARG A 74 -2.09 0.47 -2.44
CA ARG A 74 -1.60 0.35 -3.82
C ARG A 74 -0.27 1.05 -4.02
N LEU A 75 0.51 0.54 -4.95
CA LEU A 75 1.60 1.22 -5.62
C LEU A 75 1.24 1.35 -7.11
N ASP A 76 1.58 2.46 -7.72
CA ASP A 76 1.39 2.66 -9.16
C ASP A 76 2.20 1.63 -9.96
N LYS A 77 1.85 1.44 -11.24
CA LYS A 77 2.51 0.50 -12.14
C LYS A 77 4.04 0.71 -12.17
N ASP A 78 4.46 1.95 -12.20
CA ASP A 78 5.85 2.42 -12.30
C ASP A 78 6.50 2.76 -10.94
N THR A 79 5.85 2.41 -9.83
CA THR A 79 6.40 2.51 -8.47
C THR A 79 6.80 1.13 -7.98
N THR A 80 7.97 1.03 -7.38
CA THR A 80 8.55 -0.23 -6.89
C THR A 80 8.56 -0.31 -5.36
N GLY A 81 8.98 -1.46 -4.84
CA GLY A 81 9.27 -1.66 -3.42
C GLY A 81 8.16 -2.32 -2.64
N LEU A 82 8.14 -2.06 -1.35
CA LEU A 82 7.35 -2.74 -0.35
C LEU A 82 5.84 -2.64 -0.60
N LEU A 83 5.20 -3.75 -0.87
CA LEU A 83 3.75 -3.91 -0.89
C LEU A 83 3.37 -5.06 0.05
N LEU A 84 2.42 -4.81 0.94
CA LEU A 84 1.85 -5.84 1.80
C LEU A 84 0.63 -6.44 1.11
N LEU A 85 0.43 -7.76 1.30
CA LEU A 85 -0.80 -8.46 0.95
C LEU A 85 -1.24 -9.28 2.15
N THR A 86 -2.55 -9.44 2.32
CA THR A 86 -3.12 -10.22 3.42
C THR A 86 -4.44 -10.85 3.02
N ASN A 87 -4.88 -11.85 3.76
CA ASN A 87 -6.24 -12.40 3.71
C ASN A 87 -7.16 -11.80 4.79
N ASP A 88 -6.63 -10.92 5.65
CA ASP A 88 -7.36 -10.27 6.73
C ASP A 88 -7.81 -8.86 6.31
N GLY A 89 -9.14 -8.70 6.07
CA GLY A 89 -9.73 -7.44 5.64
C GLY A 89 -9.71 -6.36 6.71
N GLU A 90 -9.87 -6.73 7.99
CA GLU A 90 -9.84 -5.77 9.09
C GLU A 90 -8.45 -5.21 9.29
N LEU A 91 -7.44 -6.07 9.26
CA LEU A 91 -6.05 -5.65 9.31
C LEU A 91 -5.71 -4.73 8.14
N ALA A 92 -6.10 -5.09 6.91
CA ALA A 92 -5.89 -4.25 5.74
C ALA A 92 -6.54 -2.88 5.90
N ASN A 93 -7.79 -2.83 6.37
CA ASN A 93 -8.50 -1.58 6.62
C ASN A 93 -7.78 -0.73 7.68
N ARG A 94 -7.40 -1.32 8.80
CA ARG A 94 -6.60 -0.64 9.85
C ARG A 94 -5.31 -0.06 9.30
N LEU A 95 -4.58 -0.81 8.48
CA LEU A 95 -3.31 -0.37 7.90
C LEU A 95 -3.49 0.74 6.83
N MET A 96 -4.64 0.79 6.15
CA MET A 96 -4.89 1.77 5.09
C MET A 96 -5.59 3.04 5.58
N HIS A 97 -6.36 2.97 6.66
CA HIS A 97 -7.23 4.06 7.07
C HIS A 97 -6.44 5.34 7.42
N PRO A 98 -6.79 6.50 6.84
CA PRO A 98 -6.02 7.75 7.02
C PRO A 98 -5.86 8.20 8.48
N ARG A 99 -6.86 7.92 9.35
CA ARG A 99 -6.80 8.28 10.78
C ARG A 99 -5.64 7.61 11.53
N ASN A 100 -5.17 6.45 11.08
CA ASN A 100 -4.09 5.72 11.73
C ASN A 100 -2.71 6.25 11.36
N GLN A 101 -2.62 7.20 10.44
CA GLN A 101 -1.41 7.93 10.06
C GLN A 101 -0.16 7.03 9.89
N ILE A 102 -0.34 5.83 9.35
CA ILE A 102 0.76 4.90 9.13
C ILE A 102 1.79 5.55 8.21
N GLN A 103 2.99 5.73 8.72
CA GLN A 103 4.08 6.34 7.96
C GLN A 103 4.52 5.44 6.80
N ARG A 104 4.90 6.06 5.70
CA ARG A 104 5.49 5.40 4.52
C ARG A 104 6.76 6.13 4.15
N ILE A 105 7.86 5.39 4.02
CA ILE A 105 9.12 5.99 3.57
C ILE A 105 9.38 5.56 2.14
N TYR A 106 9.62 6.56 1.32
CA TYR A 106 9.98 6.39 -0.08
C TYR A 106 11.41 6.84 -0.32
N LYS A 107 12.15 6.00 -1.03
CA LYS A 107 13.42 6.38 -1.66
C LYS A 107 13.11 6.88 -3.07
N VAL A 108 13.47 8.11 -3.35
CA VAL A 108 13.29 8.73 -4.67
C VAL A 108 14.63 9.15 -5.25
N GLU A 109 14.78 9.04 -6.56
CA GLU A 109 15.90 9.64 -7.29
C GLU A 109 15.39 10.80 -8.12
N ILE A 110 16.02 11.96 -7.95
CA ILE A 110 15.66 13.23 -8.60
C ILE A 110 16.89 13.91 -9.21
N ASP A 111 16.65 14.95 -10.01
CA ASP A 111 17.68 15.70 -10.73
C ASP A 111 18.53 16.60 -9.82
N LYS A 112 17.95 17.22 -8.79
CA LYS A 112 18.65 18.20 -7.93
C LYS A 112 18.11 18.21 -6.50
N LYS A 113 18.97 18.57 -5.53
CA LYS A 113 18.63 18.70 -4.12
C LYS A 113 17.53 19.73 -3.86
N PHE A 114 16.77 19.50 -2.80
CA PHE A 114 15.89 20.51 -2.23
C PHE A 114 16.69 21.53 -1.41
N ARG A 115 16.34 22.80 -1.54
CA ARG A 115 16.84 23.88 -0.68
C ARG A 115 16.07 23.87 0.65
N ALA A 116 16.63 24.46 1.69
CA ALA A 116 16.02 24.49 3.02
C ALA A 116 14.57 25.00 3.02
N TRP A 117 14.28 26.08 2.29
CA TRP A 117 12.93 26.61 2.19
C TRP A 117 11.94 25.68 1.45
N GLU A 118 12.43 24.92 0.45
CA GLU A 118 11.63 23.92 -0.27
C GLU A 118 11.27 22.75 0.65
N ILE A 119 12.21 22.28 1.47
CA ILE A 119 11.99 21.26 2.49
C ILE A 119 10.92 21.72 3.47
N LYS A 120 11.06 22.94 4.02
CA LYS A 120 10.08 23.53 4.94
C LYS A 120 8.69 23.64 4.30
N ARG A 121 8.62 24.07 3.04
CA ARG A 121 7.35 24.15 2.28
C ARG A 121 6.71 22.77 2.11
N MET A 122 7.49 21.75 1.73
CA MET A 122 6.98 20.39 1.50
C MET A 122 6.53 19.72 2.80
N ALA A 123 7.21 20.01 3.92
CA ALA A 123 6.82 19.53 5.24
C ALA A 123 5.52 20.17 5.77
N ASN A 124 5.18 21.37 5.33
CA ASN A 124 3.94 22.03 5.72
C ASN A 124 2.76 21.57 4.86
N LYS A 125 2.69 22.05 3.61
CA LYS A 125 1.57 21.74 2.71
C LYS A 125 1.87 22.25 1.30
N VAL A 126 1.70 21.42 0.28
CA VAL A 126 1.89 21.80 -1.13
C VAL A 126 0.62 21.44 -1.90
N TYR A 127 0.04 22.39 -2.60
CA TYR A 127 -1.08 22.12 -3.49
C TYR A 127 -0.64 21.21 -4.64
N ILE A 128 -1.21 20.02 -4.71
CA ILE A 128 -0.82 19.00 -5.70
C ILE A 128 -1.84 18.82 -6.84
N GLY A 129 -2.85 19.72 -6.90
CA GLY A 129 -3.93 19.69 -7.91
C GLY A 129 -5.14 18.89 -7.44
N GLN A 130 -6.23 18.95 -8.23
CA GLN A 130 -7.48 18.24 -7.93
C GLN A 130 -8.08 18.58 -6.54
N LYS A 131 -7.90 19.82 -6.09
CA LYS A 131 -8.30 20.30 -4.75
C LYS A 131 -7.61 19.54 -3.59
N GLU A 132 -6.49 18.89 -3.86
CA GLU A 132 -5.73 18.11 -2.87
C GLU A 132 -4.41 18.79 -2.51
N TRP A 133 -3.97 18.54 -1.28
CA TRP A 133 -2.74 19.05 -0.72
C TRP A 133 -1.88 17.88 -0.24
N GLY A 134 -0.65 17.83 -0.72
CA GLY A 134 0.33 16.83 -0.30
C GLY A 134 1.28 17.37 0.78
N LYS A 135 1.80 16.46 1.57
CA LYS A 135 2.78 16.75 2.62
C LYS A 135 3.81 15.63 2.67
N ALA A 136 5.10 16.01 2.71
CA ALA A 136 6.18 15.04 2.89
C ALA A 136 7.32 15.67 3.67
N GLU A 137 7.95 14.86 4.52
CA GLU A 137 9.17 15.23 5.24
C GLU A 137 10.37 14.68 4.49
N VAL A 138 11.36 15.52 4.25
CA VAL A 138 12.67 15.06 3.74
C VAL A 138 13.48 14.56 4.93
N VAL A 139 13.63 13.26 5.04
CA VAL A 139 14.41 12.61 6.11
C VAL A 139 15.90 12.74 5.82
N GLU A 140 16.27 12.54 4.56
CA GLU A 140 17.66 12.59 4.10
C GLU A 140 17.71 12.94 2.62
N GLN A 141 18.77 13.61 2.19
CA GLN A 141 19.11 13.77 0.77
C GLN A 141 20.62 13.69 0.54
N LYS A 142 21.02 12.84 -0.39
CA LYS A 142 22.41 12.63 -0.78
C LYS A 142 22.59 12.73 -2.28
N GLN A 143 23.69 13.32 -2.72
CA GLN A 143 24.05 13.34 -4.14
C GLN A 143 24.94 12.14 -4.46
N VAL A 144 24.56 11.36 -5.46
CA VAL A 144 25.26 10.16 -5.89
C VAL A 144 25.31 10.14 -7.42
N LYS A 145 26.51 10.16 -8.00
CA LYS A 145 26.74 10.03 -9.46
C LYS A 145 25.83 10.93 -10.31
N GLY A 146 25.77 12.23 -10.00
CA GLY A 146 24.97 13.22 -10.77
C GLY A 146 23.47 13.21 -10.51
N ARG A 147 22.96 12.30 -9.67
CA ARG A 147 21.58 12.26 -9.19
C ARG A 147 21.50 12.53 -7.70
N VAL A 148 20.32 12.85 -7.23
CA VAL A 148 20.05 13.03 -5.80
C VAL A 148 19.10 11.95 -5.34
N THR A 149 19.55 11.14 -4.39
CA THR A 149 18.69 10.22 -3.65
C THR A 149 18.09 10.98 -2.46
N VAL A 150 16.77 10.91 -2.31
CA VAL A 150 16.03 11.51 -1.20
C VAL A 150 15.18 10.45 -0.50
N LEU A 151 15.19 10.45 0.82
CA LEU A 151 14.24 9.69 1.63
C LEU A 151 13.10 10.62 2.03
N LEU A 152 11.89 10.28 1.61
CA LEU A 152 10.67 11.03 1.90
C LEU A 152 9.77 10.24 2.83
N ARG A 153 9.33 10.85 3.93
CA ARG A 153 8.32 10.31 4.84
C ARG A 153 6.98 10.95 4.56
N LEU A 154 5.95 10.10 4.38
CA LEU A 154 4.57 10.51 4.17
C LEU A 154 3.66 9.76 5.14
N TYR A 155 2.58 10.38 5.57
CA TYR A 155 1.53 9.78 6.42
C TYR A 155 0.22 9.59 5.66
N GLN A 156 0.03 10.34 4.60
CA GLN A 156 -1.11 10.23 3.69
C GLN A 156 -0.79 9.25 2.55
N GLY A 157 -1.78 8.80 1.85
CA GLY A 157 -1.62 7.89 0.71
C GLY A 157 -2.48 8.34 -0.47
N GLN A 158 -2.46 9.63 -0.78
CA GLN A 158 -3.22 10.18 -1.89
C GLN A 158 -2.73 9.62 -3.23
N LYS A 159 -3.62 9.57 -4.21
CA LYS A 159 -3.31 9.09 -5.55
C LYS A 159 -2.10 9.82 -6.12
N ARG A 160 -1.01 9.06 -6.41
CA ARG A 160 0.24 9.56 -7.00
C ARG A 160 0.87 10.74 -6.23
N GLU A 161 0.71 10.81 -4.92
CA GLU A 161 1.07 11.95 -4.08
C GLU A 161 2.54 12.35 -4.27
N VAL A 162 3.48 11.41 -4.12
CA VAL A 162 4.91 11.70 -4.28
C VAL A 162 5.22 12.25 -5.68
N ARG A 163 4.65 11.67 -6.74
CA ARG A 163 4.89 12.14 -8.13
C ARG A 163 4.36 13.54 -8.36
N ARG A 164 3.19 13.83 -7.81
CA ARG A 164 2.57 15.17 -7.89
C ARG A 164 3.34 16.19 -7.08
N LEU A 165 3.87 15.81 -5.89
CA LEU A 165 4.78 16.65 -5.10
C LEU A 165 6.05 16.97 -5.89
N MET A 166 6.73 15.97 -6.48
CA MET A 166 7.92 16.18 -7.29
C MET A 166 7.66 17.14 -8.46
N TYR A 167 6.55 16.93 -9.16
CA TYR A 167 6.13 17.84 -10.23
C TYR A 167 5.94 19.29 -9.75
N ARG A 168 5.22 19.51 -8.63
CA ARG A 168 5.00 20.85 -8.05
C ARG A 168 6.27 21.48 -7.52
N MET A 169 7.21 20.67 -7.04
CA MET A 169 8.53 21.13 -6.59
C MET A 169 9.52 21.27 -7.75
N LYS A 170 9.08 21.12 -9.00
CA LYS A 170 9.92 21.22 -10.21
C LYS A 170 11.13 20.30 -10.14
N ARG A 171 10.91 19.04 -9.76
CA ARG A 171 11.92 17.96 -9.74
C ARG A 171 11.59 16.91 -10.78
N LYS A 172 12.59 16.55 -11.58
CA LYS A 172 12.51 15.38 -12.47
C LYS A 172 12.69 14.14 -11.63
N LEU A 173 11.66 13.28 -11.59
CA LEU A 173 11.66 12.03 -10.85
C LEU A 173 12.14 10.90 -11.76
N PHE A 174 13.24 10.23 -11.39
CA PHE A 174 13.80 9.09 -12.14
C PHE A 174 13.33 7.75 -11.59
N SER A 175 13.30 7.61 -10.24
CA SER A 175 12.81 6.39 -9.60
C SER A 175 12.01 6.71 -8.34
N LEU A 176 11.09 5.80 -8.00
CA LEU A 176 10.25 5.88 -6.81
C LEU A 176 10.09 4.46 -6.25
N GLU A 177 10.60 4.25 -5.05
CA GLU A 177 10.59 2.97 -4.36
C GLU A 177 10.07 3.15 -2.92
N ARG A 178 9.04 2.41 -2.51
CA ARG A 178 8.63 2.40 -1.11
C ARG A 178 9.50 1.42 -0.34
N ILE A 179 10.29 1.92 0.59
CA ILE A 179 11.24 1.11 1.37
C ILE A 179 10.73 0.76 2.77
N GLN A 180 9.68 1.45 3.26
CA GLN A 180 9.10 1.18 4.56
C GLN A 180 7.60 1.49 4.60
N PHE A 181 6.86 0.69 5.35
CA PHE A 181 5.43 0.87 5.64
C PHE A 181 5.19 0.58 7.12
N GLY A 182 4.86 1.60 7.91
CA GLY A 182 4.82 1.51 9.37
C GLY A 182 6.17 1.04 9.94
N PRO A 183 6.18 0.03 10.80
CA PRO A 183 7.42 -0.55 11.33
C PRO A 183 8.13 -1.49 10.35
N ILE A 184 7.46 -1.89 9.26
CA ILE A 184 7.95 -2.93 8.34
C ILE A 184 8.88 -2.30 7.31
N ALA A 185 10.14 -2.73 7.29
CA ALA A 185 11.12 -2.34 6.28
C ALA A 185 11.19 -3.38 5.15
N LEU A 186 11.50 -2.94 3.94
CA LEU A 186 11.66 -3.78 2.76
C LEU A 186 12.79 -4.81 2.95
N GLY A 187 13.89 -4.39 3.59
CA GLY A 187 15.06 -5.24 3.79
C GLY A 187 15.78 -5.60 2.47
N LYS A 188 16.37 -6.79 2.44
CA LYS A 188 17.19 -7.29 1.32
C LYS A 188 16.40 -8.15 0.31
N ILE A 189 15.08 -8.06 0.29
CA ILE A 189 14.25 -8.84 -0.64
C ILE A 189 14.47 -8.36 -2.07
N SER A 190 14.84 -9.26 -2.98
CA SER A 190 15.01 -8.96 -4.40
C SER A 190 13.69 -8.55 -5.06
N ARG A 191 13.75 -7.73 -6.11
CA ARG A 191 12.57 -7.30 -6.87
C ARG A 191 11.81 -8.49 -7.45
N GLY A 192 10.48 -8.48 -7.32
CA GLY A 192 9.60 -9.57 -7.74
C GLY A 192 9.55 -10.74 -6.76
N ARG A 193 10.34 -10.73 -5.70
CA ARG A 193 10.29 -11.76 -4.64
C ARG A 193 9.46 -11.28 -3.46
N TRP A 194 8.96 -12.25 -2.72
CA TRP A 194 8.14 -12.02 -1.54
C TRP A 194 8.56 -12.94 -0.38
N ARG A 195 8.12 -12.63 0.81
CA ARG A 195 8.22 -13.51 1.98
C ARG A 195 6.99 -13.35 2.86
N ASP A 196 6.66 -14.38 3.61
CA ASP A 196 5.68 -14.27 4.68
C ASP A 196 6.25 -13.40 5.81
N LEU A 197 5.37 -12.60 6.41
CA LEU A 197 5.64 -11.93 7.67
C LEU A 197 5.00 -12.79 8.76
N ASN A 198 5.84 -13.47 9.55
CA ASN A 198 5.35 -14.16 10.71
C ASN A 198 4.78 -13.12 11.69
N ALA A 199 3.57 -13.41 12.19
CA ALA A 199 2.96 -12.64 13.26
C ALA A 199 3.70 -12.89 14.57
#